data_9f799910413f90fc5632e0d9feaeff24
#
_entry.id   9f799910413f90fc5632e0d9feaeff24
#
_cell.length_a   1.000
_cell.length_b   1.000
_cell.length_c   1.000
_cell.angle_alpha   90.00
_cell.angle_beta   90.00
_cell.angle_gamma   90.00
#
_symmetry.space_group_name_H-M   'P 1'
#
loop_
_entity.id
_entity.type
_entity.pdbx_description
1 polymer ?
#
loop_
_entity_poly.entity_id
_entity_poly.type
_entity_poly.pdbx_seq_one_letter_code
_entity_poly.pdbx_strand_id
1 'polypeptide(L)'
;MKNTKTLFIISLVISLNLLLSACGGMMASFSNTPTAEATAAPTQVPTSAPAIQTPVPTSKPVSPLIWIDPRLPKEILNSLGGMPSLTTVAAKEEALLSLTIEAEEPVISWTYALTAPFAEVVDDVSGDSLIAFWQTNAMFPARTLVMPPAIFDSLKARYGNPLGDVQLLAEENLLSFCQSHQNAWAILPFELLEPRWKVISLDGNSPIHKDFSAENYLLTVRIGWQEGLRAISDAEYQLANDELVSIPTSNRQADLLTTVVLTGVTAMTRGTAMEMELNGVLSPAVSIGPLMREADIAHVSNEVPFAADCPSPQWVQEVDLVFCSDDKYLELLRDIGTDVVELTGDHFSDYGSEAMVHTLEMYQEEGWKYYGGGMNLDEAKQPLKITHNGNKIAFLGCNAKAPGYATASETNPGALHCDLDEVVEQIKSLREEGYQVIFTLQHQEIYRWNPTEEMIADSRRVAEAGAVIVSGSQAHQPHIYEFYGDSFIHYGLGNLFFDQLGWFEDSNKAFLDRHVFYDGRYLGVELITVQFFNWSTPTLMTSEARAEMLQKLFTESDRYK
;
A
#
# COMPACT_ATOMS: atom_id res chain seq x y z
N MET A 1 24.00 53.89 13.28
CA MET A 1 24.85 54.41 12.19
C MET A 1 24.61 53.58 10.96
N LYS A 2 24.04 54.24 9.94
CA LYS A 2 24.09 54.01 8.47
C LYS A 2 23.92 52.56 7.96
N ASN A 3 22.74 52.22 7.42
CA ASN A 3 22.28 52.35 6.01
C ASN A 3 23.14 51.61 5.00
N THR A 4 22.55 50.60 4.36
CA THR A 4 22.35 50.68 2.89
C THR A 4 21.32 49.64 2.43
N LYS A 5 20.27 50.15 1.78
CA LYS A 5 19.28 49.42 0.95
C LYS A 5 19.92 49.08 -0.39
N THR A 6 19.60 47.97 -0.95
CA THR A 6 19.69 47.80 -2.40
C THR A 6 18.43 47.09 -2.90
N LEU A 7 17.64 47.85 -3.62
CA LEU A 7 16.53 47.45 -4.47
C LEU A 7 17.09 46.71 -5.72
N PHE A 8 16.45 45.62 -6.15
CA PHE A 8 16.47 45.23 -7.56
C PHE A 8 15.05 44.91 -8.03
N ILE A 9 14.60 45.79 -8.91
CA ILE A 9 13.42 45.67 -9.78
C ILE A 9 13.92 45.10 -11.10
N ILE A 10 13.25 44.09 -11.64
CA ILE A 10 13.23 43.75 -13.08
C ILE A 10 12.07 42.74 -13.23
N SER A 11 11.07 43.05 -13.84
CA SER A 11 10.64 43.36 -15.22
C SER A 11 9.84 42.18 -15.79
N LEU A 12 8.60 42.50 -15.91
CA LEU A 12 7.49 41.82 -16.60
C LEU A 12 7.78 41.71 -18.11
N VAL A 13 7.60 40.54 -18.71
CA VAL A 13 7.34 40.43 -20.16
C VAL A 13 6.12 39.55 -20.39
N ILE A 14 5.08 40.25 -20.78
CA ILE A 14 3.82 39.72 -21.33
C ILE A 14 4.07 39.42 -22.81
N SER A 15 3.68 38.24 -23.25
CA SER A 15 3.43 38.00 -24.68
C SER A 15 2.09 37.30 -24.85
N LEU A 16 1.14 38.11 -25.23
CA LEU A 16 -0.21 37.81 -25.72
C LEU A 16 -0.12 37.36 -27.19
N ASN A 17 -0.70 36.22 -27.56
CA ASN A 17 -1.11 35.97 -28.94
C ASN A 17 -2.49 35.32 -28.97
N LEU A 18 -3.47 36.19 -29.29
CA LEU A 18 -4.81 35.86 -29.80
C LEU A 18 -4.74 35.65 -31.31
N LEU A 19 -5.54 34.68 -31.79
CA LEU A 19 -6.21 34.66 -33.11
C LEU A 19 -7.12 33.43 -33.10
N LEU A 20 -8.41 33.52 -32.88
CA LEU A 20 -9.59 33.91 -33.70
C LEU A 20 -9.65 33.27 -35.08
N SER A 21 -10.62 32.35 -35.26
CA SER A 21 -11.68 32.29 -36.30
C SER A 21 -12.36 30.91 -36.23
N ALA A 22 -13.55 30.75 -35.89
CA ALA A 22 -14.88 31.22 -36.28
C ALA A 22 -15.51 30.41 -37.42
N CYS A 23 -16.71 29.88 -37.11
CA CYS A 23 -17.88 29.61 -37.95
C CYS A 23 -17.78 28.47 -38.98
N GLY A 24 -18.71 27.63 -39.11
CA GLY A 24 -20.17 27.46 -38.99
C GLY A 24 -20.49 26.28 -39.86
N GLY A 25 -21.37 25.45 -39.59
CA GLY A 25 -22.76 25.58 -39.70
C GLY A 25 -23.40 24.42 -40.49
N MET A 26 -24.44 23.88 -39.91
CA MET A 26 -25.69 23.36 -40.53
C MET A 26 -25.73 22.00 -41.22
N MET A 27 -26.55 21.19 -40.61
CA MET A 27 -27.49 20.16 -41.06
C MET A 27 -27.86 20.13 -42.56
N ALA A 28 -28.05 18.90 -43.08
CA ALA A 28 -29.32 18.44 -43.65
C ALA A 28 -29.28 16.96 -44.04
N SER A 29 -30.25 16.24 -43.51
CA SER A 29 -30.75 14.95 -44.02
C SER A 29 -31.36 15.13 -45.40
N PHE A 30 -31.26 14.12 -46.28
CA PHE A 30 -32.36 13.69 -47.16
C PHE A 30 -32.13 12.27 -47.67
N SER A 31 -33.12 11.43 -47.43
CA SER A 31 -33.41 10.17 -48.09
C SER A 31 -33.79 10.41 -49.56
N ASN A 32 -33.39 9.49 -50.43
CA ASN A 32 -34.28 9.05 -51.53
C ASN A 32 -33.67 7.86 -52.26
N THR A 33 -34.43 6.76 -52.30
CA THR A 33 -34.37 5.72 -53.29
C THR A 33 -35.12 6.25 -54.56
N PRO A 34 -34.69 5.90 -55.74
CA PRO A 34 -35.65 5.18 -56.60
C PRO A 34 -35.07 4.11 -57.56
N THR A 35 -35.85 3.05 -57.65
CA THR A 35 -36.42 2.44 -58.90
C THR A 35 -35.47 1.87 -59.97
N ALA A 36 -35.68 0.59 -60.15
CA ALA A 36 -35.14 -0.24 -61.21
C ALA A 36 -35.52 0.23 -62.65
N GLU A 37 -34.56 0.02 -63.56
CA GLU A 37 -34.90 -0.15 -64.98
C GLU A 37 -34.07 -1.31 -65.58
N ALA A 38 -34.78 -2.23 -66.17
CA ALA A 38 -34.26 -3.39 -66.87
C ALA A 38 -33.85 -3.02 -68.29
N THR A 39 -32.73 -3.55 -68.80
CA THR A 39 -32.69 -4.03 -70.19
C THR A 39 -31.37 -4.74 -70.56
N ALA A 40 -31.55 -5.86 -71.26
CA ALA A 40 -30.70 -6.50 -72.29
C ALA A 40 -29.53 -7.37 -71.82
N ALA A 41 -29.70 -8.66 -72.02
CA ALA A 41 -28.65 -9.66 -72.09
C ALA A 41 -27.75 -9.50 -73.31
N PRO A 42 -26.45 -9.83 -73.20
CA PRO A 42 -25.75 -10.40 -74.34
C PRO A 42 -25.07 -11.74 -73.97
N THR A 43 -25.30 -12.66 -74.84
CA THR A 43 -24.44 -13.71 -75.39
C THR A 43 -23.43 -14.39 -74.52
N GLN A 44 -23.64 -15.66 -74.25
CA GLN A 44 -22.74 -16.60 -73.63
C GLN A 44 -21.46 -16.78 -74.45
N VAL A 45 -20.32 -16.62 -73.75
CA VAL A 45 -19.02 -17.12 -74.16
C VAL A 45 -18.74 -18.38 -73.31
N PRO A 46 -18.21 -19.46 -73.86
CA PRO A 46 -18.04 -20.73 -73.10
C PRO A 46 -17.01 -20.58 -71.96
N THR A 47 -17.50 -20.83 -70.79
CA THR A 47 -16.69 -20.87 -69.52
C THR A 47 -15.77 -22.08 -69.59
N SER A 48 -14.46 -21.85 -69.51
CA SER A 48 -13.47 -22.86 -69.17
C SER A 48 -13.71 -23.34 -67.72
N ALA A 49 -13.70 -24.64 -67.52
CA ALA A 49 -13.86 -25.28 -66.24
C ALA A 49 -12.87 -24.71 -65.20
N PRO A 50 -13.30 -24.46 -63.95
CA PRO A 50 -12.38 -24.04 -62.91
C PRO A 50 -11.35 -25.16 -62.64
N ALA A 51 -10.09 -24.79 -62.70
CA ALA A 51 -9.00 -25.66 -62.22
C ALA A 51 -9.29 -26.05 -60.78
N ILE A 52 -9.38 -27.34 -60.52
CA ILE A 52 -9.42 -27.91 -59.16
C ILE A 52 -8.10 -27.52 -58.52
N GLN A 53 -8.12 -26.49 -57.67
CA GLN A 53 -7.01 -26.26 -56.75
C GLN A 53 -6.98 -27.42 -55.78
N THR A 54 -6.03 -28.31 -55.96
CA THR A 54 -5.66 -29.29 -54.93
C THR A 54 -5.34 -28.51 -53.67
N PRO A 55 -5.97 -28.82 -52.51
CA PRO A 55 -5.57 -28.19 -51.25
C PRO A 55 -4.09 -28.47 -51.05
N VAL A 56 -3.31 -27.40 -50.95
CA VAL A 56 -1.94 -27.47 -50.45
C VAL A 56 -2.03 -28.14 -49.07
N PRO A 57 -1.36 -29.25 -48.83
CA PRO A 57 -1.37 -29.83 -47.49
C PRO A 57 -0.81 -28.78 -46.55
N THR A 58 -1.64 -28.24 -45.66
CA THR A 58 -1.21 -27.49 -44.51
C THR A 58 -0.38 -28.46 -43.65
N SER A 59 0.93 -28.41 -43.81
CA SER A 59 1.83 -29.07 -42.87
C SER A 59 1.43 -28.62 -41.48
N LYS A 60 1.16 -29.56 -40.56
CA LYS A 60 1.04 -29.21 -39.14
C LYS A 60 2.26 -28.39 -38.77
N PRO A 61 2.10 -27.28 -38.06
CA PRO A 61 3.24 -26.52 -37.59
C PRO A 61 4.17 -27.48 -36.85
N VAL A 62 5.43 -27.48 -37.22
CA VAL A 62 6.45 -28.28 -36.55
C VAL A 62 6.67 -27.62 -35.20
N SER A 63 6.55 -28.39 -34.10
CA SER A 63 6.84 -27.88 -32.76
C SER A 63 8.25 -27.34 -32.72
N PRO A 64 8.47 -26.06 -32.32
CA PRO A 64 9.81 -25.49 -32.24
C PRO A 64 10.64 -26.22 -31.19
N LEU A 65 11.93 -26.40 -31.48
CA LEU A 65 12.89 -26.89 -30.49
C LEU A 65 13.26 -25.74 -29.56
N ILE A 66 12.95 -25.86 -28.28
CA ILE A 66 13.24 -24.83 -27.30
C ILE A 66 14.19 -25.31 -26.21
N TRP A 67 15.03 -24.42 -25.77
CA TRP A 67 15.82 -24.59 -24.55
C TRP A 67 15.27 -23.68 -23.45
N ILE A 68 15.11 -24.22 -22.24
CA ILE A 68 14.65 -23.51 -21.06
C ILE A 68 15.84 -23.32 -20.14
N ASP A 69 16.13 -22.06 -19.80
CA ASP A 69 17.22 -21.72 -18.89
C ASP A 69 16.90 -22.30 -17.48
N PRO A 70 17.74 -23.19 -16.94
CA PRO A 70 17.51 -23.76 -15.61
C PRO A 70 17.60 -22.73 -14.46
N ARG A 71 18.06 -21.51 -14.75
CA ARG A 71 18.13 -20.39 -13.78
C ARG A 71 16.84 -19.57 -13.71
N LEU A 72 15.83 -19.90 -14.52
CA LEU A 72 14.51 -19.25 -14.41
C LEU A 72 13.92 -19.46 -13.02
N PRO A 73 13.08 -18.51 -12.54
CA PRO A 73 12.33 -18.69 -11.31
C PRO A 73 11.59 -20.03 -11.27
N LYS A 74 11.57 -20.66 -10.09
CA LYS A 74 10.98 -21.98 -9.87
C LYS A 74 9.51 -22.04 -10.30
N GLU A 75 8.76 -20.97 -10.05
CA GLU A 75 7.35 -20.83 -10.40
C GLU A 75 7.16 -20.87 -11.91
N ILE A 76 8.05 -20.20 -12.66
CA ILE A 76 8.05 -20.23 -14.13
C ILE A 76 8.41 -21.64 -14.62
N LEU A 77 9.46 -22.26 -14.09
CA LEU A 77 9.87 -23.62 -14.47
C LEU A 77 8.74 -24.65 -14.25
N ASN A 78 8.02 -24.54 -13.13
CA ASN A 78 6.88 -25.39 -12.82
C ASN A 78 5.73 -25.20 -13.83
N SER A 79 5.45 -23.95 -14.21
CA SER A 79 4.40 -23.63 -15.17
C SER A 79 4.73 -24.12 -16.60
N LEU A 80 6.02 -24.13 -16.96
CA LEU A 80 6.49 -24.61 -18.27
C LEU A 80 6.36 -26.14 -18.44
N GLY A 81 6.28 -26.90 -17.34
CA GLY A 81 6.19 -28.38 -17.39
C GLY A 81 4.94 -28.96 -18.06
N GLY A 82 3.95 -28.12 -18.41
CA GLY A 82 2.68 -28.49 -19.03
C GLY A 82 2.49 -28.06 -20.49
N MET A 83 3.54 -27.67 -21.21
CA MET A 83 3.43 -27.11 -22.58
C MET A 83 3.56 -28.21 -23.66
N PRO A 84 2.41 -28.73 -24.18
CA PRO A 84 2.42 -29.88 -25.09
C PRO A 84 2.86 -29.55 -26.50
N SER A 85 2.82 -28.28 -26.91
CA SER A 85 3.12 -27.82 -28.27
C SER A 85 4.61 -27.54 -28.48
N LEU A 86 5.43 -27.56 -27.42
CA LEU A 86 6.85 -27.26 -27.47
C LEU A 86 7.68 -28.55 -27.28
N THR A 87 8.79 -28.63 -28.00
CA THR A 87 9.75 -29.73 -27.84
C THR A 87 11.00 -29.18 -27.15
N THR A 88 11.21 -29.57 -25.87
CA THR A 88 12.40 -29.13 -25.12
C THR A 88 13.64 -29.92 -25.52
N VAL A 89 14.77 -29.22 -25.63
CA VAL A 89 16.11 -29.80 -25.85
C VAL A 89 17.00 -29.59 -24.63
N ALA A 90 17.97 -30.47 -24.45
CA ALA A 90 18.86 -30.43 -23.31
C ALA A 90 20.01 -29.42 -23.46
N ALA A 91 20.45 -29.19 -24.68
CA ALA A 91 21.55 -28.28 -25.00
C ALA A 91 21.03 -27.02 -25.71
N LYS A 92 21.49 -25.84 -25.27
CA LYS A 92 21.06 -24.54 -25.82
C LYS A 92 21.39 -24.44 -27.33
N GLU A 93 22.48 -25.04 -27.77
CA GLU A 93 22.95 -25.02 -29.14
C GLU A 93 22.05 -25.77 -30.13
N GLU A 94 21.17 -26.66 -29.62
CA GLU A 94 20.21 -27.43 -30.41
C GLU A 94 18.88 -26.68 -30.59
N ALA A 95 18.65 -25.63 -29.77
CA ALA A 95 17.41 -24.92 -29.75
C ALA A 95 17.26 -23.93 -30.93
N LEU A 96 16.03 -23.75 -31.39
CA LEU A 96 15.61 -22.66 -32.27
C LEU A 96 15.31 -21.40 -31.47
N LEU A 97 14.74 -21.56 -30.26
CA LEU A 97 14.49 -20.49 -29.30
C LEU A 97 14.99 -20.94 -27.92
N SER A 98 15.49 -19.99 -27.17
CA SER A 98 15.87 -20.17 -25.78
C SER A 98 15.05 -19.23 -24.90
N LEU A 99 14.28 -19.75 -23.96
CA LEU A 99 13.67 -18.94 -22.91
C LEU A 99 14.73 -18.70 -21.84
N THR A 100 15.19 -17.47 -21.72
CA THR A 100 16.36 -17.14 -20.92
C THR A 100 16.15 -15.88 -20.06
N ILE A 101 16.98 -15.74 -19.02
CA ILE A 101 17.07 -14.51 -18.23
C ILE A 101 17.86 -13.43 -19.00
N GLU A 102 17.64 -12.16 -18.62
CA GLU A 102 18.32 -10.98 -19.21
C GLU A 102 18.05 -10.84 -20.73
N ALA A 103 16.85 -11.17 -21.18
CA ALA A 103 16.44 -10.98 -22.55
C ALA A 103 16.36 -9.48 -22.91
N GLU A 104 16.76 -9.11 -24.13
CA GLU A 104 16.65 -7.74 -24.65
C GLU A 104 15.17 -7.31 -24.75
N GLU A 105 14.32 -8.22 -25.22
CA GLU A 105 12.87 -8.03 -25.30
C GLU A 105 12.17 -9.00 -24.31
N PRO A 106 11.98 -8.58 -23.05
CA PRO A 106 11.39 -9.45 -22.05
C PRO A 106 9.88 -9.58 -22.25
N VAL A 107 9.38 -10.79 -22.11
CA VAL A 107 7.93 -11.11 -22.07
C VAL A 107 7.42 -11.36 -20.65
N ILE A 108 8.35 -11.64 -19.70
CA ILE A 108 8.08 -11.85 -18.29
C ILE A 108 9.06 -11.03 -17.46
N SER A 109 8.56 -10.37 -16.41
CA SER A 109 9.36 -9.64 -15.42
C SER A 109 9.11 -10.25 -14.04
N TRP A 110 10.14 -10.86 -13.46
CA TRP A 110 10.05 -11.51 -12.15
C TRP A 110 10.80 -10.73 -11.09
N THR A 111 10.08 -10.23 -10.09
CA THR A 111 10.59 -9.32 -9.08
C THR A 111 10.97 -10.06 -7.80
N TYR A 112 12.18 -9.85 -7.33
CA TYR A 112 12.64 -10.22 -6.00
C TYR A 112 12.66 -9.01 -5.09
N ALA A 113 12.45 -9.19 -3.80
CA ALA A 113 12.50 -8.10 -2.82
C ALA A 113 13.79 -8.17 -2.00
N LEU A 114 14.44 -7.02 -1.81
CA LEU A 114 15.46 -6.86 -0.77
C LEU A 114 14.76 -6.63 0.56
N THR A 115 15.06 -7.45 1.56
CA THR A 115 14.36 -7.42 2.84
C THR A 115 15.31 -7.54 4.02
N ALA A 116 14.90 -6.99 5.15
CA ALA A 116 15.52 -7.16 6.45
C ALA A 116 14.46 -7.66 7.46
N PRO A 117 14.85 -8.19 8.63
CA PRO A 117 13.92 -8.36 9.74
C PRO A 117 13.23 -7.04 10.07
N PHE A 118 11.96 -7.07 10.47
CA PHE A 118 11.13 -5.87 10.64
C PHE A 118 11.78 -4.76 11.48
N ALA A 119 12.54 -5.10 12.53
CA ALA A 119 13.23 -4.14 13.39
C ALA A 119 14.51 -3.56 12.76
N GLU A 120 14.42 -3.15 11.49
CA GLU A 120 15.49 -2.47 10.74
C GLU A 120 15.14 -0.97 10.58
N VAL A 121 16.13 -0.09 10.79
CA VAL A 121 15.93 1.36 10.65
C VAL A 121 16.14 1.87 9.23
N VAL A 122 16.91 1.14 8.41
CA VAL A 122 17.18 1.50 7.02
C VAL A 122 15.95 1.28 6.17
N ASP A 123 15.56 2.28 5.39
CA ASP A 123 14.40 2.22 4.49
C ASP A 123 14.79 2.04 3.02
N ASP A 124 15.95 2.58 2.64
CA ASP A 124 16.42 2.63 1.27
C ASP A 124 17.93 2.48 1.18
N VAL A 125 18.41 1.86 0.12
CA VAL A 125 19.82 1.80 -0.24
C VAL A 125 19.99 2.01 -1.73
N SER A 126 21.14 2.57 -2.16
CA SER A 126 21.38 2.70 -3.58
C SER A 126 21.69 1.34 -4.23
N GLY A 127 21.20 1.15 -5.44
CA GLY A 127 21.51 -0.03 -6.26
C GLY A 127 23.00 -0.19 -6.48
N ASP A 128 23.72 0.92 -6.66
CA ASP A 128 25.20 0.91 -6.80
C ASP A 128 25.87 0.36 -5.55
N SER A 129 25.37 0.65 -4.34
CA SER A 129 25.95 0.10 -3.10
C SER A 129 25.73 -1.41 -2.97
N LEU A 130 24.57 -1.91 -3.41
CA LEU A 130 24.29 -3.34 -3.45
C LEU A 130 25.21 -4.05 -4.45
N ILE A 131 25.39 -3.48 -5.64
CA ILE A 131 26.33 -4.03 -6.66
C ILE A 131 27.77 -3.99 -6.14
N ALA A 132 28.18 -2.89 -5.51
CA ALA A 132 29.53 -2.77 -4.96
C ALA A 132 29.79 -3.80 -3.85
N PHE A 133 28.80 -4.05 -2.96
CA PHE A 133 28.88 -5.14 -2.00
C PHE A 133 29.03 -6.51 -2.70
N TRP A 134 28.19 -6.77 -3.70
CA TRP A 134 28.24 -8.02 -4.46
C TRP A 134 29.59 -8.23 -5.13
N GLN A 135 30.10 -7.23 -5.87
CA GLN A 135 31.26 -7.37 -6.73
C GLN A 135 32.60 -7.15 -6.04
N THR A 136 32.63 -6.38 -4.94
CA THR A 136 33.90 -5.96 -4.32
C THR A 136 33.93 -6.14 -2.80
N ASN A 137 32.86 -6.64 -2.20
CA ASN A 137 32.68 -6.69 -0.75
C ASN A 137 32.81 -5.30 -0.08
N ALA A 138 32.31 -4.26 -0.79
CA ALA A 138 32.27 -2.92 -0.24
C ALA A 138 31.33 -2.84 1.00
N MET A 139 31.50 -1.79 1.79
CA MET A 139 30.64 -1.57 2.96
C MET A 139 29.19 -1.42 2.54
N PHE A 140 28.30 -2.16 3.21
CA PHE A 140 26.87 -2.19 2.99
C PHE A 140 26.16 -2.33 4.35
N PRO A 141 24.90 -1.86 4.52
CA PRO A 141 24.20 -2.01 5.78
C PRO A 141 24.06 -3.47 6.23
N ALA A 142 23.75 -4.38 5.31
CA ALA A 142 23.86 -5.81 5.59
C ALA A 142 25.33 -6.28 5.56
N ARG A 143 25.69 -7.12 6.52
CA ARG A 143 27.00 -7.83 6.48
C ARG A 143 26.90 -9.11 5.68
N THR A 144 25.75 -9.76 5.71
CA THR A 144 25.46 -11.01 5.01
C THR A 144 24.18 -10.87 4.22
N LEU A 145 24.17 -11.26 2.96
CA LEU A 145 22.97 -11.45 2.17
C LEU A 145 22.63 -12.94 2.12
N VAL A 146 21.37 -13.28 2.38
CA VAL A 146 20.89 -14.65 2.26
C VAL A 146 19.82 -14.76 1.18
N MET A 147 19.80 -15.86 0.44
CA MET A 147 18.83 -16.07 -0.60
C MET A 147 18.71 -17.54 -0.99
N PRO A 148 17.60 -17.96 -1.64
CA PRO A 148 17.51 -19.27 -2.26
C PRO A 148 18.52 -19.47 -3.39
N PRO A 149 18.98 -20.73 -3.65
CA PRO A 149 19.93 -21.03 -4.73
C PRO A 149 19.49 -20.53 -6.11
N ALA A 150 18.19 -20.62 -6.44
CA ALA A 150 17.66 -20.18 -7.73
C ALA A 150 17.84 -18.66 -7.95
N ILE A 151 17.62 -17.84 -6.90
CA ILE A 151 17.87 -16.39 -6.96
C ILE A 151 19.36 -16.10 -7.13
N PHE A 152 20.18 -16.80 -6.35
CA PHE A 152 21.64 -16.66 -6.45
C PHE A 152 22.13 -16.92 -7.87
N ASP A 153 21.67 -17.98 -8.52
CA ASP A 153 22.10 -18.34 -9.87
C ASP A 153 21.69 -17.29 -10.89
N SER A 154 20.50 -16.67 -10.73
CA SER A 154 20.02 -15.57 -11.56
C SER A 154 20.88 -14.31 -11.37
N LEU A 155 21.14 -13.90 -10.12
CA LEU A 155 21.95 -12.70 -9.83
C LEU A 155 23.42 -12.90 -10.22
N LYS A 156 23.97 -14.09 -10.00
CA LYS A 156 25.32 -14.46 -10.44
C LYS A 156 25.47 -14.39 -11.95
N ALA A 157 24.47 -14.78 -12.71
CA ALA A 157 24.49 -14.66 -14.16
C ALA A 157 24.59 -13.22 -14.62
N ARG A 158 23.95 -12.30 -13.89
CA ARG A 158 23.91 -10.87 -14.22
C ARG A 158 25.13 -10.10 -13.69
N TYR A 159 25.53 -10.34 -12.44
CA TYR A 159 26.53 -9.55 -11.74
C TYR A 159 27.87 -10.25 -11.52
N GLY A 160 28.01 -11.52 -11.94
CA GLY A 160 29.19 -12.35 -11.70
C GLY A 160 29.20 -13.02 -10.33
N ASN A 161 30.30 -13.70 -9.99
CA ASN A 161 30.46 -14.30 -8.66
C ASN A 161 30.54 -13.22 -7.58
N PRO A 162 29.81 -13.36 -6.46
CA PRO A 162 29.91 -12.40 -5.37
C PRO A 162 31.26 -12.50 -4.66
N LEU A 163 31.77 -11.36 -4.23
CA LEU A 163 32.88 -11.23 -3.27
C LEU A 163 32.37 -10.83 -1.88
N GLY A 164 31.16 -10.26 -1.78
CA GLY A 164 30.44 -10.05 -0.53
C GLY A 164 30.03 -11.38 0.12
N ASP A 165 29.72 -11.34 1.42
CA ASP A 165 29.25 -12.52 2.16
C ASP A 165 27.80 -12.84 1.72
N VAL A 166 27.66 -13.87 0.90
CA VAL A 166 26.37 -14.36 0.38
C VAL A 166 26.21 -15.82 0.82
N GLN A 167 25.09 -16.13 1.48
CA GLN A 167 24.78 -17.48 1.93
C GLN A 167 23.49 -17.99 1.28
N LEU A 168 23.50 -19.28 0.92
CA LEU A 168 22.38 -19.94 0.26
C LEU A 168 21.58 -20.71 1.31
N LEU A 169 20.30 -20.40 1.41
CA LEU A 169 19.37 -21.02 2.34
C LEU A 169 18.08 -21.41 1.62
N ALA A 170 17.40 -22.42 2.15
CA ALA A 170 16.04 -22.72 1.73
C ALA A 170 15.08 -21.60 2.20
N GLU A 171 14.01 -21.36 1.45
CA GLU A 171 13.05 -20.26 1.64
C GLU A 171 12.52 -20.22 3.09
N GLU A 172 12.17 -21.37 3.65
CA GLU A 172 11.64 -21.52 5.01
C GLU A 172 12.62 -21.13 6.13
N ASN A 173 13.91 -21.03 5.83
CA ASN A 173 14.94 -20.73 6.81
C ASN A 173 15.43 -19.26 6.75
N LEU A 174 15.00 -18.48 5.76
CA LEU A 174 15.50 -17.12 5.52
C LEU A 174 15.20 -16.19 6.71
N LEU A 175 13.94 -16.12 7.14
CA LEU A 175 13.52 -15.21 8.20
C LEU A 175 14.19 -15.56 9.54
N SER A 176 14.16 -16.83 9.93
CA SER A 176 14.75 -17.29 11.20
C SER A 176 16.26 -17.05 11.24
N PHE A 177 16.94 -17.25 10.10
CA PHE A 177 18.36 -16.93 9.99
C PHE A 177 18.61 -15.42 10.17
N CYS A 178 17.90 -14.56 9.44
CA CYS A 178 18.06 -13.12 9.53
C CYS A 178 17.72 -12.58 10.93
N GLN A 179 16.72 -13.12 11.61
CA GLN A 179 16.37 -12.74 12.98
C GLN A 179 17.44 -13.14 14.00
N SER A 180 18.18 -14.23 13.76
CA SER A 180 19.22 -14.74 14.67
C SER A 180 20.62 -14.23 14.35
N HIS A 181 20.83 -13.58 13.21
CA HIS A 181 22.13 -13.07 12.76
C HIS A 181 22.06 -11.57 12.52
N GLN A 182 22.76 -10.82 13.33
CA GLN A 182 22.78 -9.36 13.26
C GLN A 182 23.26 -8.88 11.88
N ASN A 183 22.53 -7.94 11.29
CA ASN A 183 22.80 -7.36 9.97
C ASN A 183 22.80 -8.39 8.83
N ALA A 184 22.03 -9.48 8.95
CA ALA A 184 21.72 -10.36 7.84
C ALA A 184 20.42 -9.91 7.18
N TRP A 185 20.47 -9.68 5.86
CA TRP A 185 19.32 -9.33 5.03
C TRP A 185 19.05 -10.42 4.00
N ALA A 186 17.83 -10.49 3.50
CA ALA A 186 17.45 -11.49 2.51
C ALA A 186 17.08 -10.87 1.15
N ILE A 187 17.35 -11.61 0.08
CA ILE A 187 16.71 -11.41 -1.22
C ILE A 187 15.78 -12.60 -1.44
N LEU A 188 14.49 -12.34 -1.58
CA LEU A 188 13.47 -13.38 -1.68
C LEU A 188 12.43 -13.06 -2.76
N PRO A 189 11.69 -14.05 -3.28
CA PRO A 189 10.58 -13.81 -4.21
C PRO A 189 9.54 -12.88 -3.58
N PHE A 190 8.94 -12.00 -4.38
CA PHE A 190 7.89 -11.08 -3.92
C PHE A 190 6.73 -11.85 -3.25
N GLU A 191 6.42 -13.04 -3.73
CA GLU A 191 5.35 -13.90 -3.23
C GLU A 191 5.58 -14.40 -1.80
N LEU A 192 6.82 -14.38 -1.31
CA LEU A 192 7.19 -14.82 0.04
C LEU A 192 7.23 -13.67 1.05
N LEU A 193 6.84 -12.46 0.65
CA LEU A 193 6.70 -11.36 1.58
C LEU A 193 5.63 -11.67 2.63
N GLU A 194 5.98 -11.42 3.89
CA GLU A 194 5.13 -11.53 5.06
C GLU A 194 5.42 -10.39 6.05
N PRO A 195 4.53 -10.09 7.01
CA PRO A 195 4.62 -8.90 7.84
C PRO A 195 5.89 -8.77 8.68
N ARG A 196 6.60 -9.86 8.96
CA ARG A 196 7.88 -9.83 9.72
C ARG A 196 9.08 -9.40 8.88
N TRP A 197 8.91 -9.24 7.57
CA TRP A 197 9.90 -8.65 6.70
C TRP A 197 9.67 -7.13 6.56
N LYS A 198 10.73 -6.38 6.66
CA LYS A 198 10.78 -5.01 6.17
C LYS A 198 11.36 -5.03 4.76
N VAL A 199 10.61 -4.52 3.79
CA VAL A 199 11.10 -4.34 2.43
C VAL A 199 12.00 -3.11 2.39
N ILE A 200 13.20 -3.27 1.85
CA ILE A 200 14.17 -2.17 1.66
C ILE A 200 14.09 -1.72 0.21
N SER A 201 13.84 -0.43 0.01
CA SER A 201 13.82 0.18 -1.32
C SER A 201 15.21 0.18 -1.96
N LEU A 202 15.27 0.16 -3.29
CA LEU A 202 16.49 0.39 -4.06
C LEU A 202 16.33 1.66 -4.90
N ASP A 203 17.13 2.68 -4.60
CA ASP A 203 17.04 4.00 -5.25
C ASP A 203 15.62 4.61 -5.17
N GLY A 204 14.95 4.45 -4.03
CA GLY A 204 13.58 4.88 -3.81
C GLY A 204 12.49 4.02 -4.47
N ASN A 205 12.86 2.98 -5.23
CA ASN A 205 11.93 2.07 -5.89
C ASN A 205 11.66 0.83 -5.02
N SER A 206 10.40 0.56 -4.68
CA SER A 206 10.02 -0.53 -3.77
C SER A 206 8.88 -1.37 -4.34
N PRO A 207 8.98 -2.72 -4.34
CA PRO A 207 7.93 -3.58 -4.88
C PRO A 207 6.60 -3.52 -4.11
N ILE A 208 6.57 -2.95 -2.92
CA ILE A 208 5.35 -2.74 -2.13
C ILE A 208 4.74 -1.34 -2.33
N HIS A 209 5.28 -0.50 -3.20
CA HIS A 209 4.74 0.82 -3.54
C HIS A 209 3.90 0.77 -4.82
N LYS A 210 2.94 1.69 -4.95
CA LYS A 210 2.04 1.79 -6.12
C LYS A 210 2.77 2.21 -7.38
N ASP A 211 3.76 3.07 -7.26
CA ASP A 211 4.60 3.62 -8.33
C ASP A 211 5.81 2.74 -8.69
N PHE A 212 5.84 1.50 -8.19
CA PHE A 212 6.92 0.55 -8.47
C PHE A 212 7.15 0.37 -9.96
N SER A 213 8.41 0.50 -10.37
CA SER A 213 8.88 0.26 -11.74
C SER A 213 9.76 -0.99 -11.81
N ALA A 214 9.22 -2.09 -12.30
CA ALA A 214 9.97 -3.33 -12.49
C ALA A 214 11.11 -3.17 -13.51
N GLU A 215 10.98 -2.30 -14.50
CA GLU A 215 12.02 -2.01 -15.50
C GLU A 215 13.26 -1.40 -14.86
N ASN A 216 13.07 -0.50 -13.88
CA ASN A 216 14.12 0.24 -13.20
C ASN A 216 14.58 -0.40 -11.89
N TYR A 217 14.01 -1.58 -11.54
CA TYR A 217 14.34 -2.25 -10.29
C TYR A 217 15.42 -3.30 -10.48
N LEU A 218 16.53 -3.13 -9.77
CA LEU A 218 17.75 -3.91 -9.91
C LEU A 218 17.55 -5.43 -9.71
N LEU A 219 16.60 -5.81 -8.86
CA LEU A 219 16.31 -7.20 -8.55
C LEU A 219 15.12 -7.77 -9.35
N THR A 220 14.75 -7.14 -10.47
CA THR A 220 13.84 -7.74 -11.45
C THR A 220 14.63 -8.54 -12.47
N VAL A 221 14.30 -9.83 -12.60
CA VAL A 221 14.80 -10.71 -13.64
C VAL A 221 13.92 -10.57 -14.88
N ARG A 222 14.51 -10.27 -16.01
CA ARG A 222 13.86 -10.04 -17.30
C ARG A 222 13.96 -11.32 -18.13
N ILE A 223 12.84 -11.96 -18.42
CA ILE A 223 12.76 -13.26 -19.08
C ILE A 223 12.13 -13.09 -20.45
N GLY A 224 12.73 -13.67 -21.47
CA GLY A 224 12.20 -13.62 -22.83
C GLY A 224 12.87 -14.60 -23.76
N TRP A 225 12.44 -14.58 -25.01
CA TRP A 225 12.99 -15.42 -26.03
C TRP A 225 14.31 -14.86 -26.55
N GLN A 226 15.25 -15.75 -26.80
CA GLN A 226 16.47 -15.52 -27.54
C GLN A 226 16.52 -16.50 -28.71
N GLU A 227 16.69 -16.01 -29.93
CA GLU A 227 16.84 -16.85 -31.12
C GLU A 227 18.15 -17.67 -31.05
N GLY A 228 18.08 -18.89 -31.56
CA GLY A 228 19.23 -19.80 -31.69
C GLY A 228 20.05 -19.49 -32.95
N LEU A 229 21.00 -20.37 -33.23
CA LEU A 229 21.88 -20.25 -34.41
C LEU A 229 21.13 -20.47 -35.75
N ARG A 230 19.96 -21.08 -35.74
CA ARG A 230 19.12 -21.30 -36.91
C ARG A 230 17.97 -20.33 -36.89
N ALA A 231 17.63 -19.80 -38.07
CA ALA A 231 16.45 -18.96 -38.21
C ALA A 231 15.17 -19.73 -37.87
N ILE A 232 14.33 -19.10 -37.09
CA ILE A 232 12.97 -19.60 -36.75
C ILE A 232 11.95 -18.95 -37.69
N SER A 233 10.90 -19.67 -38.04
CA SER A 233 9.79 -19.07 -38.79
C SER A 233 8.85 -18.29 -37.87
N ASP A 234 8.15 -17.28 -38.40
CA ASP A 234 7.14 -16.51 -37.65
C ASP A 234 6.08 -17.41 -37.02
N ALA A 235 5.69 -18.51 -37.69
CA ALA A 235 4.70 -19.46 -37.19
C ALA A 235 5.20 -20.24 -35.97
N GLU A 236 6.47 -20.65 -35.97
CA GLU A 236 7.10 -21.34 -34.81
C GLU A 236 7.31 -20.39 -33.65
N TYR A 237 7.72 -19.14 -33.93
CA TYR A 237 7.86 -18.09 -32.90
C TYR A 237 6.51 -17.79 -32.26
N GLN A 238 5.46 -17.62 -33.06
CA GLN A 238 4.11 -17.38 -32.55
C GLN A 238 3.60 -18.54 -31.72
N LEU A 239 3.85 -19.79 -32.13
CA LEU A 239 3.48 -20.97 -31.35
C LEU A 239 4.18 -20.98 -29.99
N ALA A 240 5.45 -20.58 -29.91
CA ALA A 240 6.17 -20.46 -28.66
C ALA A 240 5.60 -19.35 -27.76
N ASN A 241 5.22 -18.22 -28.32
CA ASN A 241 4.59 -17.13 -27.57
C ASN A 241 3.20 -17.52 -27.06
N ASP A 242 2.39 -18.20 -27.88
CA ASP A 242 1.04 -18.64 -27.51
C ASP A 242 1.05 -19.56 -26.28
N GLU A 243 2.07 -20.39 -26.12
CA GLU A 243 2.24 -21.23 -24.93
C GLU A 243 2.56 -20.41 -23.67
N LEU A 244 3.28 -19.28 -23.80
CA LEU A 244 3.57 -18.39 -22.66
C LEU A 244 2.35 -17.59 -22.19
N VAL A 245 1.27 -17.49 -22.97
CA VAL A 245 0.04 -16.76 -22.58
C VAL A 245 -0.55 -17.29 -21.27
N SER A 246 -0.33 -18.55 -20.94
CA SER A 246 -0.80 -19.17 -19.70
C SER A 246 0.09 -18.87 -18.47
N ILE A 247 1.26 -18.29 -18.68
CA ILE A 247 2.21 -17.94 -17.61
C ILE A 247 2.02 -16.48 -17.21
N PRO A 248 1.97 -16.15 -15.92
CA PRO A 248 1.92 -14.75 -15.49
C PRO A 248 3.12 -13.97 -16.03
N THR A 249 2.86 -12.81 -16.63
CA THR A 249 3.92 -11.93 -17.15
C THR A 249 4.70 -11.23 -16.05
N SER A 250 4.19 -11.26 -14.81
CA SER A 250 4.84 -10.73 -13.62
C SER A 250 4.29 -11.44 -12.37
N ASN A 251 5.16 -11.61 -11.36
CA ASN A 251 4.75 -12.04 -10.02
C ASN A 251 4.24 -10.86 -9.16
N ARG A 252 4.39 -9.62 -9.68
CA ARG A 252 3.91 -8.40 -9.01
C ARG A 252 3.04 -7.60 -9.96
N GLN A 253 1.73 -7.57 -9.71
CA GLN A 253 0.72 -6.87 -10.48
C GLN A 253 0.20 -5.67 -9.68
N ALA A 254 0.21 -4.48 -10.28
CA ALA A 254 -0.16 -3.25 -9.58
C ALA A 254 -1.62 -3.22 -9.11
N ASP A 255 -2.50 -3.85 -9.88
CA ASP A 255 -3.94 -3.94 -9.65
C ASP A 255 -4.37 -4.97 -8.58
N LEU A 256 -3.41 -5.68 -7.97
CA LEU A 256 -3.64 -6.55 -6.81
C LEU A 256 -3.18 -5.92 -5.49
N LEU A 257 -2.55 -4.74 -5.54
CA LEU A 257 -2.02 -4.06 -4.36
C LEU A 257 -3.06 -3.08 -3.78
N THR A 258 -3.19 -3.06 -2.46
CA THR A 258 -3.98 -2.09 -1.71
C THR A 258 -3.18 -1.56 -0.53
N THR A 259 -3.13 -0.25 -0.37
CA THR A 259 -2.50 0.43 0.76
C THR A 259 -3.56 1.03 1.69
N VAL A 260 -3.38 0.82 2.99
CA VAL A 260 -4.22 1.42 4.05
C VAL A 260 -3.32 2.20 4.98
N VAL A 261 -3.57 3.49 5.15
CA VAL A 261 -2.84 4.30 6.15
C VAL A 261 -3.70 4.47 7.39
N LEU A 262 -3.28 3.87 8.50
CA LEU A 262 -3.88 4.09 9.82
C LEU A 262 -3.19 5.27 10.51
N THR A 263 -3.99 6.11 11.15
CA THR A 263 -3.51 7.28 11.88
C THR A 263 -3.98 7.29 13.32
N GLY A 264 -3.28 8.05 14.16
CA GLY A 264 -3.67 8.26 15.54
C GLY A 264 -4.75 9.31 15.73
N VAL A 265 -4.86 9.85 16.95
CA VAL A 265 -5.96 10.69 17.40
C VAL A 265 -6.07 11.98 16.62
N THR A 266 -7.28 12.26 16.16
CA THR A 266 -7.69 13.54 15.57
C THR A 266 -8.77 14.20 16.41
N ALA A 267 -8.50 15.43 16.83
CA ALA A 267 -9.47 16.31 17.49
C ALA A 267 -9.10 17.76 17.19
N MET A 268 -9.77 18.36 16.21
CA MET A 268 -9.48 19.72 15.76
C MET A 268 -10.12 20.73 16.71
N THR A 269 -9.53 20.85 17.90
CA THR A 269 -9.96 21.67 19.02
C THR A 269 -8.76 22.40 19.64
N ARG A 270 -8.97 23.26 20.62
CA ARG A 270 -7.94 23.97 21.42
C ARG A 270 -6.78 24.51 20.56
N GLY A 271 -5.53 24.19 20.91
CA GLY A 271 -4.31 24.66 20.24
C GLY A 271 -4.24 24.24 18.78
N THR A 272 -4.70 23.03 18.43
CA THR A 272 -4.81 22.58 17.03
C THR A 272 -5.72 23.51 16.23
N ALA A 273 -6.93 23.76 16.71
CA ALA A 273 -7.87 24.66 16.05
C ALA A 273 -7.37 26.12 16.04
N MET A 274 -6.72 26.58 17.12
CA MET A 274 -6.12 27.93 17.15
C MET A 274 -5.05 28.12 16.07
N GLU A 275 -4.18 27.13 15.84
CA GLU A 275 -3.20 27.17 14.74
C GLU A 275 -3.89 27.18 13.38
N MET A 276 -4.97 26.40 13.21
CA MET A 276 -5.77 26.38 11.98
C MET A 276 -6.41 27.75 11.71
N GLU A 277 -6.94 28.43 12.73
CA GLU A 277 -7.48 29.79 12.60
C GLU A 277 -6.42 30.81 12.19
N LEU A 278 -5.20 30.67 12.70
CA LEU A 278 -4.12 31.62 12.44
C LEU A 278 -3.42 31.38 11.11
N ASN A 279 -3.25 30.12 10.72
CA ASN A 279 -2.40 29.71 9.61
C ASN A 279 -3.19 29.15 8.42
N GLY A 280 -4.52 29.03 8.56
CA GLY A 280 -5.44 28.43 7.60
C GLY A 280 -5.78 26.97 7.92
N VAL A 281 -7.01 26.59 7.60
CA VAL A 281 -7.60 25.28 7.93
C VAL A 281 -6.74 24.11 7.42
N LEU A 282 -6.11 24.26 6.27
CA LEU A 282 -5.30 23.21 5.64
C LEU A 282 -3.83 23.17 6.11
N SER A 283 -3.43 24.10 6.99
CA SER A 283 -2.04 24.18 7.45
C SER A 283 -1.52 22.89 8.10
N PRO A 284 -2.33 22.08 8.83
CA PRO A 284 -1.85 20.81 9.40
C PRO A 284 -1.50 19.74 8.35
N ALA A 285 -2.11 19.78 7.16
CA ALA A 285 -1.91 18.79 6.12
C ALA A 285 -0.63 18.98 5.27
N VAL A 286 0.08 20.10 5.43
CA VAL A 286 1.17 20.52 4.53
C VAL A 286 2.23 19.42 4.33
N SER A 287 2.62 18.73 5.40
CA SER A 287 3.68 17.71 5.33
C SER A 287 3.15 16.31 4.98
N ILE A 288 2.02 15.92 5.58
CA ILE A 288 1.52 14.54 5.47
C ILE A 288 0.40 14.36 4.45
N GLY A 289 -0.25 15.44 4.01
CA GLY A 289 -1.39 15.38 3.08
C GLY A 289 -1.10 14.62 1.78
N PRO A 290 0.05 14.83 1.11
CA PRO A 290 0.40 14.04 -0.07
C PRO A 290 0.43 12.54 0.19
N LEU A 291 1.00 12.10 1.31
CA LEU A 291 1.09 10.70 1.71
C LEU A 291 -0.29 10.09 2.01
N MET A 292 -1.15 10.85 2.68
CA MET A 292 -2.51 10.40 2.98
C MET A 292 -3.33 10.23 1.69
N ARG A 293 -3.25 11.19 0.77
CA ARG A 293 -3.95 11.13 -0.55
C ARG A 293 -3.43 10.04 -1.47
N GLU A 294 -2.19 9.59 -1.29
CA GLU A 294 -1.60 8.48 -2.07
C GLU A 294 -2.17 7.12 -1.64
N ALA A 295 -2.61 6.97 -0.39
CA ALA A 295 -3.22 5.74 0.11
C ALA A 295 -4.46 5.36 -0.71
N ASP A 296 -4.75 4.06 -0.81
CA ASP A 296 -6.01 3.57 -1.39
C ASP A 296 -7.16 3.68 -0.38
N ILE A 297 -6.82 3.63 0.90
CA ILE A 297 -7.74 3.83 2.02
C ILE A 297 -7.02 4.69 3.06
N ALA A 298 -7.42 5.95 3.17
CA ALA A 298 -6.96 6.88 4.19
C ALA A 298 -7.89 6.82 5.40
N HIS A 299 -7.38 6.37 6.53
CA HIS A 299 -8.12 6.21 7.77
C HIS A 299 -7.78 7.31 8.77
N VAL A 300 -8.80 7.84 9.44
CA VAL A 300 -8.69 8.83 10.50
C VAL A 300 -9.43 8.35 11.75
N SER A 301 -8.78 8.45 12.91
CA SER A 301 -9.42 8.24 14.21
C SER A 301 -9.91 9.59 14.74
N ASN A 302 -11.18 9.95 14.47
CA ASN A 302 -11.74 11.23 14.92
C ASN A 302 -12.46 11.07 16.26
N GLU A 303 -11.91 11.71 17.28
CA GLU A 303 -12.30 11.51 18.68
C GLU A 303 -13.48 12.40 19.11
N VAL A 304 -13.68 13.55 18.47
CA VAL A 304 -14.65 14.58 18.89
C VAL A 304 -15.73 14.83 17.84
N PRO A 305 -16.97 15.23 18.24
CA PRO A 305 -17.99 15.54 17.26
C PRO A 305 -17.74 16.87 16.58
N PHE A 306 -18.28 17.04 15.37
CA PHE A 306 -18.48 18.33 14.75
C PHE A 306 -19.75 18.99 15.28
N ALA A 307 -19.70 20.30 15.49
CA ALA A 307 -20.87 21.06 15.94
C ALA A 307 -20.84 22.48 15.33
N ALA A 308 -21.95 22.86 14.69
CA ALA A 308 -22.09 24.18 14.07
C ALA A 308 -22.00 25.33 15.09
N ASP A 309 -22.30 25.09 16.34
CA ASP A 309 -22.21 26.04 17.46
C ASP A 309 -21.00 25.81 18.36
N CYS A 310 -19.99 25.05 17.85
CA CYS A 310 -18.73 24.87 18.55
C CYS A 310 -18.10 26.24 18.87
N PRO A 311 -17.74 26.52 20.14
CA PRO A 311 -17.19 27.81 20.52
C PRO A 311 -15.83 28.06 19.85
N SER A 312 -15.49 29.36 19.67
CA SER A 312 -14.18 29.73 19.16
C SER A 312 -13.08 29.08 19.98
N PRO A 313 -12.05 28.49 19.32
CA PRO A 313 -11.01 27.76 20.01
C PRO A 313 -10.19 28.65 20.93
N GLN A 314 -9.60 28.03 21.94
CA GLN A 314 -8.65 28.65 22.88
C GLN A 314 -7.41 27.77 22.95
N TRP A 315 -6.23 28.35 23.19
CA TRP A 315 -4.96 27.61 23.28
C TRP A 315 -4.97 26.49 24.32
N VAL A 316 -5.64 26.73 25.44
CA VAL A 316 -5.75 25.79 26.55
C VAL A 316 -7.17 25.84 27.09
N GLN A 317 -7.74 24.70 27.36
CA GLN A 317 -9.00 24.56 28.06
C GLN A 317 -8.70 24.07 29.48
N GLU A 318 -8.88 24.93 30.46
CA GLU A 318 -8.49 24.65 31.85
C GLU A 318 -9.59 23.97 32.66
N VAL A 319 -10.83 24.10 32.22
CA VAL A 319 -12.03 23.63 32.95
C VAL A 319 -12.92 22.85 31.95
N ASP A 320 -13.51 21.77 32.41
CA ASP A 320 -14.44 20.91 31.66
C ASP A 320 -13.82 20.45 30.30
N LEU A 321 -13.16 19.30 30.32
CA LEU A 321 -12.60 18.67 29.12
C LEU A 321 -13.74 18.14 28.22
N VAL A 322 -14.44 19.09 27.58
CA VAL A 322 -15.57 18.86 26.66
C VAL A 322 -15.22 19.48 25.33
N PHE A 323 -15.11 18.70 24.28
CA PHE A 323 -14.51 19.08 23.02
C PHE A 323 -15.48 18.96 21.86
N CYS A 324 -15.35 19.86 20.88
CA CYS A 324 -15.97 19.80 19.56
C CYS A 324 -15.02 20.35 18.50
N SER A 325 -15.29 20.03 17.26
CA SER A 325 -14.69 20.66 16.09
C SER A 325 -15.74 21.55 15.40
N ASP A 326 -15.35 22.76 14.97
CA ASP A 326 -16.18 23.59 14.10
C ASP A 326 -16.31 22.91 12.72
N ASP A 327 -17.50 22.93 12.12
CA ASP A 327 -17.83 22.28 10.84
C ASP A 327 -16.82 22.64 9.72
N LYS A 328 -16.28 23.86 9.70
CA LYS A 328 -15.31 24.29 8.69
C LYS A 328 -14.02 23.48 8.69
N TYR A 329 -13.67 22.82 9.81
CA TYR A 329 -12.46 22.00 9.90
C TYR A 329 -12.58 20.66 9.18
N LEU A 330 -13.81 20.26 8.76
CA LEU A 330 -14.01 19.11 7.90
C LEU A 330 -13.22 19.22 6.59
N GLU A 331 -12.93 20.46 6.14
CA GLU A 331 -12.12 20.74 4.96
C GLU A 331 -10.72 20.13 5.06
N LEU A 332 -10.12 20.09 6.26
CA LEU A 332 -8.83 19.43 6.48
C LEU A 332 -8.89 17.94 6.21
N LEU A 333 -9.93 17.26 6.72
CA LEU A 333 -10.10 15.82 6.51
C LEU A 333 -10.40 15.51 5.04
N ARG A 334 -11.12 16.38 4.35
CA ARG A 334 -11.36 16.28 2.90
C ARG A 334 -10.06 16.45 2.11
N ASP A 335 -9.23 17.45 2.48
CA ASP A 335 -7.95 17.70 1.78
C ASP A 335 -6.98 16.53 1.89
N ILE A 336 -6.92 15.85 3.02
CA ILE A 336 -6.04 14.67 3.18
C ILE A 336 -6.59 13.41 2.51
N GLY A 337 -7.79 13.44 1.92
CA GLY A 337 -8.38 12.31 1.19
C GLY A 337 -8.94 11.23 2.11
N THR A 338 -9.59 11.61 3.22
CA THR A 338 -10.21 10.66 4.16
C THR A 338 -11.23 9.77 3.48
N ASP A 339 -11.13 8.45 3.68
CA ASP A 339 -12.09 7.43 3.20
C ASP A 339 -12.85 6.79 4.35
N VAL A 340 -12.15 6.55 5.47
CA VAL A 340 -12.66 5.81 6.62
C VAL A 340 -12.43 6.59 7.91
N VAL A 341 -13.48 6.69 8.73
CA VAL A 341 -13.40 7.33 10.04
C VAL A 341 -13.72 6.31 11.14
N GLU A 342 -12.80 6.21 12.10
CA GLU A 342 -13.01 5.47 13.34
C GLU A 342 -13.77 6.34 14.35
N LEU A 343 -14.80 5.76 15.00
CA LEU A 343 -15.69 6.42 15.94
C LEU A 343 -15.62 5.84 17.36
N THR A 344 -14.52 5.22 17.74
CA THR A 344 -14.36 4.64 19.09
C THR A 344 -14.06 5.69 20.17
N GLY A 345 -13.93 6.98 19.78
CA GLY A 345 -13.54 8.08 20.64
C GLY A 345 -14.44 8.28 21.87
N ASP A 346 -13.84 8.46 23.05
CA ASP A 346 -14.58 8.69 24.30
C ASP A 346 -15.09 10.13 24.44
N HIS A 347 -14.60 11.06 23.63
CA HIS A 347 -15.10 12.44 23.51
C HIS A 347 -16.17 12.62 22.43
N PHE A 348 -16.58 11.56 21.73
CA PHE A 348 -17.56 11.66 20.64
C PHE A 348 -18.92 12.20 21.08
N SER A 349 -19.31 12.03 22.37
CA SER A 349 -20.57 12.52 22.92
C SER A 349 -20.49 13.87 23.64
N ASP A 350 -19.37 14.56 23.63
CA ASP A 350 -19.14 15.76 24.46
C ASP A 350 -20.13 16.90 24.19
N TYR A 351 -20.62 17.00 22.96
CA TYR A 351 -21.63 18.00 22.55
C TYR A 351 -23.04 17.38 22.37
N GLY A 352 -23.25 16.18 22.93
CA GLY A 352 -24.55 15.51 22.99
C GLY A 352 -24.95 14.83 21.68
N SER A 353 -26.16 14.22 21.71
CA SER A 353 -26.63 13.38 20.59
C SER A 353 -26.84 14.15 19.29
N GLU A 354 -27.23 15.43 19.35
CA GLU A 354 -27.46 16.24 18.16
C GLU A 354 -26.16 16.47 17.39
N ALA A 355 -25.03 16.77 18.07
CA ALA A 355 -23.72 16.94 17.45
C ALA A 355 -23.17 15.61 16.89
N MET A 356 -23.40 14.49 17.58
CA MET A 356 -23.03 13.17 17.04
C MET A 356 -23.80 12.85 15.76
N VAL A 357 -25.13 13.05 15.72
CA VAL A 357 -25.94 12.84 14.51
C VAL A 357 -25.44 13.74 13.39
N HIS A 358 -25.25 15.04 13.66
CA HIS A 358 -24.72 16.01 12.71
C HIS A 358 -23.39 15.55 12.11
N THR A 359 -22.46 15.10 12.95
CA THR A 359 -21.16 14.56 12.52
C THR A 359 -21.30 13.38 11.56
N LEU A 360 -22.18 12.42 11.89
CA LEU A 360 -22.41 11.24 11.07
C LEU A 360 -23.07 11.60 9.72
N GLU A 361 -23.99 12.57 9.72
CA GLU A 361 -24.61 13.11 8.51
C GLU A 361 -23.56 13.80 7.61
N MET A 362 -22.64 14.63 8.18
CA MET A 362 -21.54 15.24 7.44
C MET A 362 -20.66 14.17 6.77
N TYR A 363 -20.29 13.09 7.46
CA TYR A 363 -19.49 12.01 6.88
C TYR A 363 -20.23 11.26 5.76
N GLN A 364 -21.55 11.06 5.90
CA GLN A 364 -22.38 10.47 4.85
C GLN A 364 -22.47 11.37 3.62
N GLU A 365 -22.57 12.70 3.80
CA GLU A 365 -22.55 13.68 2.70
C GLU A 365 -21.22 13.67 1.94
N GLU A 366 -20.08 13.50 2.64
CA GLU A 366 -18.76 13.34 2.01
C GLU A 366 -18.60 11.95 1.34
N GLY A 367 -19.47 11.00 1.61
CA GLY A 367 -19.37 9.62 1.12
C GLY A 367 -18.37 8.78 1.90
N TRP A 368 -17.84 9.30 3.01
CA TRP A 368 -16.93 8.56 3.87
C TRP A 368 -17.63 7.41 4.57
N LYS A 369 -16.85 6.42 4.94
CA LYS A 369 -17.33 5.28 5.71
C LYS A 369 -16.84 5.43 7.15
N TYR A 370 -17.62 4.87 8.10
CA TYR A 370 -17.23 4.88 9.50
C TYR A 370 -17.53 3.53 10.16
N TYR A 371 -16.90 3.29 11.29
CA TYR A 371 -17.06 2.07 12.07
C TYR A 371 -16.71 2.33 13.55
N GLY A 372 -16.99 1.34 14.42
CA GLY A 372 -16.70 1.43 15.85
C GLY A 372 -17.61 2.41 16.60
N GLY A 373 -18.62 2.91 15.94
CA GLY A 373 -19.68 3.79 16.41
C GLY A 373 -20.77 3.94 15.35
N GLY A 374 -21.84 4.66 15.65
CA GLY A 374 -22.93 4.87 14.71
C GLY A 374 -24.13 5.60 15.32
N MET A 375 -25.23 5.69 14.57
CA MET A 375 -26.49 6.34 14.96
C MET A 375 -27.18 5.62 16.13
N ASN A 376 -26.85 4.36 16.37
CA ASN A 376 -27.34 3.52 17.44
C ASN A 376 -26.42 2.30 17.62
N LEU A 377 -26.72 1.47 18.63
CA LEU A 377 -25.92 0.29 18.97
C LEU A 377 -25.86 -0.74 17.83
N ASP A 378 -26.96 -0.94 17.10
CA ASP A 378 -26.99 -1.92 16.00
C ASP A 378 -26.05 -1.50 14.87
N GLU A 379 -26.02 -0.20 14.55
CA GLU A 379 -25.10 0.34 13.55
C GLU A 379 -23.64 0.31 14.06
N ALA A 380 -23.41 0.70 15.31
CA ALA A 380 -22.08 0.71 15.91
C ALA A 380 -21.41 -0.67 15.91
N LYS A 381 -22.19 -1.76 15.97
CA LYS A 381 -21.72 -3.15 15.90
C LYS A 381 -21.37 -3.62 14.49
N GLN A 382 -21.76 -2.89 13.45
CA GLN A 382 -21.54 -3.37 12.08
C GLN A 382 -20.07 -3.24 11.68
N PRO A 383 -19.46 -4.32 11.17
CA PRO A 383 -18.13 -4.23 10.58
C PRO A 383 -18.20 -3.43 9.27
N LEU A 384 -17.27 -2.53 9.07
CA LEU A 384 -17.10 -1.88 7.77
C LEU A 384 -16.34 -2.81 6.83
N LYS A 385 -16.96 -3.22 5.73
CA LYS A 385 -16.39 -4.12 4.71
C LYS A 385 -16.02 -3.35 3.45
N ILE A 386 -14.78 -3.41 3.02
CA ILE A 386 -14.26 -2.80 1.79
C ILE A 386 -13.61 -3.89 0.94
N THR A 387 -13.85 -3.84 -0.36
CA THR A 387 -13.09 -4.63 -1.33
C THR A 387 -12.41 -3.68 -2.31
N HIS A 388 -11.09 -3.71 -2.35
CA HIS A 388 -10.28 -2.91 -3.25
C HIS A 388 -9.19 -3.77 -3.88
N ASN A 389 -9.04 -3.71 -5.21
CA ASN A 389 -8.04 -4.50 -5.95
C ASN A 389 -8.05 -6.01 -5.56
N GLY A 390 -9.23 -6.58 -5.36
CA GLY A 390 -9.40 -7.98 -4.94
C GLY A 390 -9.16 -8.24 -3.45
N ASN A 391 -8.58 -7.29 -2.71
CA ASN A 391 -8.34 -7.41 -1.28
C ASN A 391 -9.64 -7.11 -0.51
N LYS A 392 -10.11 -8.08 0.25
CA LYS A 392 -11.25 -7.92 1.17
C LYS A 392 -10.72 -7.48 2.52
N ILE A 393 -11.05 -6.27 2.94
CA ILE A 393 -10.61 -5.68 4.21
C ILE A 393 -11.84 -5.35 5.05
N ALA A 394 -11.82 -5.72 6.32
CA ALA A 394 -12.88 -5.38 7.27
C ALA A 394 -12.30 -4.57 8.42
N PHE A 395 -12.95 -3.46 8.75
CA PHE A 395 -12.62 -2.65 9.91
C PHE A 395 -13.65 -2.89 11.01
N LEU A 396 -13.16 -3.11 12.22
CA LEU A 396 -13.91 -3.15 13.46
C LEU A 396 -13.15 -2.34 14.50
N GLY A 397 -13.87 -1.84 15.49
CA GLY A 397 -13.26 -1.15 16.62
C GLY A 397 -14.23 -1.01 17.76
N CYS A 398 -13.71 -0.82 18.96
CA CYS A 398 -14.53 -0.55 20.13
C CYS A 398 -13.78 0.28 21.19
N ASN A 399 -14.55 0.88 22.09
CA ASN A 399 -14.05 1.64 23.23
C ASN A 399 -14.03 0.73 24.47
N ALA A 400 -12.84 0.44 24.99
CA ALA A 400 -12.63 -0.37 26.18
C ALA A 400 -12.60 0.45 27.49
N LYS A 401 -12.82 1.78 27.42
CA LYS A 401 -13.06 2.57 28.62
C LYS A 401 -14.36 2.14 29.29
N ALA A 402 -14.54 2.52 30.55
CA ALA A 402 -15.74 2.17 31.31
C ALA A 402 -17.03 2.60 30.58
N PRO A 403 -18.16 1.86 30.75
CA PRO A 403 -19.43 2.24 30.17
C PRO A 403 -19.84 3.68 30.54
N GLY A 404 -20.40 4.42 29.58
CA GLY A 404 -20.80 5.82 29.74
C GLY A 404 -19.90 6.83 29.00
N TYR A 405 -18.73 6.43 28.57
CA TYR A 405 -17.87 7.28 27.72
C TYR A 405 -18.34 7.17 26.26
N ALA A 406 -19.13 8.13 25.81
CA ALA A 406 -19.69 8.23 24.46
C ALA A 406 -20.42 6.97 23.95
N THR A 407 -20.89 6.09 24.84
CA THR A 407 -21.43 4.77 24.48
C THR A 407 -22.73 4.85 23.70
N ALA A 408 -22.80 4.18 22.56
CA ALA A 408 -24.03 3.99 21.79
C ALA A 408 -25.05 3.15 22.56
N SER A 409 -26.33 3.47 22.36
CA SER A 409 -27.48 2.70 22.92
C SER A 409 -28.44 2.31 21.80
N GLU A 410 -29.53 1.58 22.15
CA GLU A 410 -30.55 1.21 21.16
C GLU A 410 -31.13 2.42 20.41
N THR A 411 -31.17 3.59 21.05
CA THR A 411 -31.83 4.79 20.53
C THR A 411 -30.94 6.01 20.40
N ASN A 412 -29.71 5.95 20.88
CA ASN A 412 -28.78 7.08 20.82
C ASN A 412 -27.50 6.74 20.08
N PRO A 413 -26.93 7.69 19.30
CA PRO A 413 -25.64 7.55 18.67
C PRO A 413 -24.51 7.42 19.69
N GLY A 414 -23.37 6.91 19.26
CA GLY A 414 -22.18 6.82 20.09
C GLY A 414 -21.16 5.81 19.59
N ALA A 415 -20.11 5.65 20.38
CA ALA A 415 -19.07 4.64 20.20
C ALA A 415 -19.55 3.25 20.65
N LEU A 416 -19.04 2.20 20.01
CA LEU A 416 -19.27 0.83 20.47
C LEU A 416 -18.46 0.57 21.74
N HIS A 417 -19.12 0.26 22.86
CA HIS A 417 -18.43 -0.26 24.03
C HIS A 417 -17.96 -1.70 23.78
N CYS A 418 -16.73 -2.05 24.20
CA CYS A 418 -16.16 -3.35 23.94
C CYS A 418 -16.87 -4.47 24.70
N ASP A 419 -17.45 -5.41 23.95
CA ASP A 419 -17.73 -6.77 24.37
C ASP A 419 -16.81 -7.69 23.57
N LEU A 420 -15.67 -8.05 24.17
CA LEU A 420 -14.65 -8.83 23.47
C LEU A 420 -15.08 -10.25 23.14
N ASP A 421 -16.12 -10.80 23.79
CA ASP A 421 -16.68 -12.10 23.41
C ASP A 421 -17.41 -11.97 22.07
N GLU A 422 -18.24 -10.93 21.91
CA GLU A 422 -18.95 -10.64 20.66
C GLU A 422 -17.96 -10.28 19.54
N VAL A 423 -16.97 -9.42 19.81
CA VAL A 423 -15.93 -9.01 18.87
C VAL A 423 -15.14 -10.20 18.33
N VAL A 424 -14.74 -11.13 19.19
CA VAL A 424 -14.00 -12.35 18.80
C VAL A 424 -14.81 -13.20 17.81
N GLU A 425 -16.11 -13.38 18.05
CA GLU A 425 -16.95 -14.15 17.13
C GLU A 425 -17.16 -13.41 15.79
N GLN A 426 -17.29 -12.08 15.81
CA GLN A 426 -17.36 -11.29 14.57
C GLN A 426 -16.07 -11.40 13.75
N ILE A 427 -14.90 -11.31 14.39
CA ILE A 427 -13.60 -11.46 13.71
C ILE A 427 -13.49 -12.83 13.05
N LYS A 428 -13.81 -13.91 13.78
CA LYS A 428 -13.79 -15.26 13.22
C LYS A 428 -14.69 -15.41 11.99
N SER A 429 -15.94 -14.90 12.08
CA SER A 429 -16.87 -14.92 10.95
C SER A 429 -16.33 -14.17 9.73
N LEU A 430 -15.75 -13.00 9.92
CA LEU A 430 -15.15 -12.22 8.84
C LEU A 430 -13.95 -12.93 8.20
N ARG A 431 -13.13 -13.61 9.01
CA ARG A 431 -12.02 -14.43 8.50
C ARG A 431 -12.51 -15.62 7.67
N GLU A 432 -13.61 -16.28 8.08
CA GLU A 432 -14.25 -17.34 7.31
C GLU A 432 -14.82 -16.82 5.97
N GLU A 433 -15.28 -15.55 5.92
CA GLU A 433 -15.71 -14.88 4.69
C GLU A 433 -14.52 -14.43 3.81
N GLY A 434 -13.28 -14.59 4.28
CA GLY A 434 -12.05 -14.24 3.58
C GLY A 434 -11.60 -12.79 3.75
N TYR A 435 -12.10 -12.06 4.74
CA TYR A 435 -11.63 -10.71 5.02
C TYR A 435 -10.32 -10.70 5.81
N GLN A 436 -9.44 -9.77 5.47
CA GLN A 436 -8.33 -9.33 6.31
C GLN A 436 -8.89 -8.32 7.31
N VAL A 437 -8.84 -8.65 8.60
CA VAL A 437 -9.48 -7.85 9.65
C VAL A 437 -8.49 -6.87 10.27
N ILE A 438 -8.82 -5.58 10.23
CA ILE A 438 -8.18 -4.50 10.98
C ILE A 438 -9.07 -4.20 12.18
N PHE A 439 -8.50 -4.29 13.37
CA PHE A 439 -9.20 -3.97 14.60
C PHE A 439 -8.56 -2.79 15.31
N THR A 440 -9.36 -1.75 15.64
CA THR A 440 -8.90 -0.62 16.42
C THR A 440 -9.45 -0.68 17.83
N LEU A 441 -8.61 -0.42 18.82
CA LEU A 441 -8.94 -0.53 20.23
C LEU A 441 -8.63 0.77 20.94
N GLN A 442 -9.68 1.50 21.31
CA GLN A 442 -9.53 2.61 22.23
C GLN A 442 -9.48 2.09 23.66
N HIS A 443 -8.38 2.28 24.34
CA HIS A 443 -8.15 1.83 25.70
C HIS A 443 -7.91 2.99 26.67
N GLN A 444 -7.62 2.72 27.94
CA GLN A 444 -7.27 3.75 28.91
C GLN A 444 -6.00 4.50 28.45
N GLU A 445 -6.00 5.81 28.59
CA GLU A 445 -4.82 6.63 28.33
C GLU A 445 -3.69 6.29 29.30
N ILE A 446 -2.51 6.09 28.73
CA ILE A 446 -1.27 5.94 29.49
C ILE A 446 -0.17 6.78 28.86
N TYR A 447 0.68 7.36 29.69
CA TYR A 447 1.69 8.34 29.28
C TYR A 447 3.09 7.73 29.35
N ARG A 448 3.27 6.60 28.68
CA ARG A 448 4.53 5.84 28.56
C ARG A 448 4.46 4.94 27.33
N TRP A 449 5.63 4.53 26.82
CA TRP A 449 5.72 3.66 25.65
C TRP A 449 5.10 2.28 25.83
N ASN A 450 5.09 1.78 27.07
CA ASN A 450 4.70 0.40 27.37
C ASN A 450 3.21 0.31 27.73
N PRO A 451 2.42 -0.53 27.03
CA PRO A 451 1.01 -0.75 27.33
C PRO A 451 0.82 -1.41 28.72
N THR A 452 -0.40 -1.39 29.22
CA THR A 452 -0.78 -2.14 30.41
C THR A 452 -0.94 -3.62 30.10
N GLU A 453 -0.91 -4.47 31.14
CA GLU A 453 -1.18 -5.91 30.99
C GLU A 453 -2.58 -6.17 30.38
N GLU A 454 -3.56 -5.34 30.71
CA GLU A 454 -4.92 -5.40 30.18
C GLU A 454 -4.94 -5.08 28.68
N MET A 455 -4.29 -3.97 28.25
CA MET A 455 -4.14 -3.62 26.83
C MET A 455 -3.50 -4.76 26.03
N ILE A 456 -2.46 -5.39 26.60
CA ILE A 456 -1.80 -6.52 25.97
C ILE A 456 -2.74 -7.72 25.85
N ALA A 457 -3.44 -8.07 26.93
CA ALA A 457 -4.36 -9.21 26.94
C ALA A 457 -5.51 -9.04 25.94
N ASP A 458 -6.12 -7.87 25.91
CA ASP A 458 -7.24 -7.56 25.03
C ASP A 458 -6.78 -7.56 23.54
N SER A 459 -5.66 -6.92 23.24
CA SER A 459 -5.11 -6.89 21.88
C SER A 459 -4.73 -8.28 21.37
N ARG A 460 -4.09 -9.09 22.21
CA ARG A 460 -3.75 -10.47 21.87
C ARG A 460 -4.98 -11.35 21.68
N ARG A 461 -6.03 -11.13 22.44
CA ARG A 461 -7.28 -11.86 22.31
C ARG A 461 -7.94 -11.64 20.95
N VAL A 462 -7.98 -10.41 20.44
CA VAL A 462 -8.53 -10.12 19.11
C VAL A 462 -7.59 -10.60 17.99
N ALA A 463 -6.27 -10.57 18.21
CA ALA A 463 -5.28 -11.15 17.32
C ALA A 463 -5.45 -12.68 17.20
N GLU A 464 -5.65 -13.39 18.32
CA GLU A 464 -5.95 -14.83 18.36
C GLU A 464 -7.24 -15.19 17.61
N ALA A 465 -8.23 -14.29 17.59
CA ALA A 465 -9.45 -14.46 16.82
C ALA A 465 -9.22 -14.34 15.30
N GLY A 466 -8.08 -13.77 14.87
CA GLY A 466 -7.69 -13.64 13.47
C GLY A 466 -7.59 -12.21 12.94
N ALA A 467 -7.67 -11.16 13.77
CA ALA A 467 -7.34 -9.82 13.32
C ALA A 467 -5.88 -9.78 12.85
N VAL A 468 -5.63 -9.38 11.60
CA VAL A 468 -4.26 -9.31 11.06
C VAL A 468 -3.52 -8.05 11.50
N ILE A 469 -4.28 -7.00 11.85
CA ILE A 469 -3.78 -5.75 12.39
C ILE A 469 -4.63 -5.40 13.62
N VAL A 470 -3.95 -5.05 14.73
CA VAL A 470 -4.56 -4.45 15.91
C VAL A 470 -3.88 -3.13 16.18
N SER A 471 -4.65 -2.04 16.20
CA SER A 471 -4.12 -0.69 16.38
C SER A 471 -4.78 0.02 17.56
N GLY A 472 -3.96 0.58 18.46
CA GLY A 472 -4.42 1.40 19.57
C GLY A 472 -4.67 2.83 19.12
N SER A 473 -5.91 3.31 19.27
CA SER A 473 -6.33 4.60 18.73
C SER A 473 -6.30 5.75 19.73
N GLN A 474 -6.35 5.47 21.04
CA GLN A 474 -6.43 6.51 22.09
C GLN A 474 -5.06 6.93 22.66
N ALA A 475 -3.99 6.40 22.17
CA ALA A 475 -2.69 6.78 22.69
C ALA A 475 -2.29 8.17 22.18
N HIS A 476 -2.12 9.14 23.08
CA HIS A 476 -1.63 10.47 22.73
C HIS A 476 -0.09 10.55 22.62
N GLN A 477 0.57 9.41 22.60
CA GLN A 477 1.99 9.25 22.32
C GLN A 477 2.27 7.89 21.71
N PRO A 478 3.40 7.68 21.05
CA PRO A 478 3.78 6.38 20.52
C PRO A 478 3.89 5.30 21.60
N HIS A 479 3.32 4.13 21.34
CA HIS A 479 3.51 2.92 22.11
C HIS A 479 4.30 1.88 21.33
N ILE A 480 4.67 0.78 21.99
CA ILE A 480 5.37 -0.36 21.38
C ILE A 480 4.48 -1.10 20.36
N TYR A 481 5.15 -1.95 19.58
CA TYR A 481 4.49 -2.94 18.74
C TYR A 481 4.91 -4.37 19.11
N GLU A 482 4.14 -5.34 18.67
CA GLU A 482 4.54 -6.76 18.65
C GLU A 482 3.97 -7.49 17.42
N PHE A 483 4.64 -8.59 17.05
CA PHE A 483 4.05 -9.62 16.21
C PHE A 483 3.56 -10.75 17.11
N TYR A 484 2.25 -10.96 17.14
CA TYR A 484 1.62 -12.01 17.91
C TYR A 484 0.89 -12.99 16.96
N GLY A 485 1.37 -14.24 16.88
CA GLY A 485 0.95 -15.13 15.80
C GLY A 485 1.25 -14.50 14.43
N ASP A 486 0.25 -14.40 13.58
CA ASP A 486 0.34 -13.77 12.25
C ASP A 486 -0.11 -12.30 12.25
N SER A 487 -0.39 -11.75 13.44
CA SER A 487 -0.90 -10.40 13.61
C SER A 487 0.21 -9.40 13.90
N PHE A 488 0.06 -8.19 13.36
CA PHE A 488 0.82 -7.01 13.76
C PHE A 488 -0.03 -6.20 14.75
N ILE A 489 0.48 -5.97 15.94
CA ILE A 489 -0.15 -5.17 16.99
C ILE A 489 0.68 -3.92 17.21
N HIS A 490 0.10 -2.73 17.03
CA HIS A 490 0.70 -1.46 17.39
C HIS A 490 -0.16 -0.80 18.47
N TYR A 491 0.34 -0.76 19.70
CA TYR A 491 -0.46 -0.38 20.87
C TYR A 491 -0.84 1.09 20.94
N GLY A 492 -0.23 1.94 20.13
CA GLY A 492 -0.57 3.36 20.04
C GLY A 492 0.22 4.11 19.01
N LEU A 493 -0.47 4.88 18.18
CA LEU A 493 0.15 5.65 17.09
C LEU A 493 0.55 7.07 17.49
N GLY A 494 0.01 7.60 18.60
CA GLY A 494 0.14 9.01 18.97
C GLY A 494 -0.95 9.87 18.33
N ASN A 495 -0.72 11.18 18.23
CA ASN A 495 -1.69 12.12 17.66
C ASN A 495 -1.47 12.32 16.15
N LEU A 496 -2.56 12.56 15.40
CA LEU A 496 -2.51 13.08 14.04
C LEU A 496 -2.76 14.59 14.03
N PHE A 497 -3.95 15.03 14.46
CA PHE A 497 -4.35 16.43 14.56
C PHE A 497 -4.93 16.70 15.95
N PHE A 498 -4.07 16.69 16.95
CA PHE A 498 -4.45 16.96 18.33
C PHE A 498 -3.27 17.51 19.12
N ASP A 499 -3.55 18.41 20.07
CA ASP A 499 -2.57 19.29 20.69
C ASP A 499 -2.07 18.85 22.07
N GLN A 500 -2.14 17.59 22.44
CA GLN A 500 -1.57 17.08 23.70
C GLN A 500 -0.02 17.03 23.66
N LEU A 501 0.62 18.14 23.29
CA LEU A 501 2.04 18.19 23.00
C LEU A 501 2.83 18.73 24.21
N GLY A 502 3.94 18.08 24.53
CA GLY A 502 4.85 18.53 25.59
C GLY A 502 4.37 18.29 27.02
N TRP A 503 3.26 17.57 27.21
CA TRP A 503 2.74 17.25 28.53
C TRP A 503 3.46 16.06 29.16
N PHE A 504 4.00 15.18 28.33
CA PHE A 504 4.77 14.00 28.71
C PHE A 504 5.80 13.66 27.62
N GLU A 505 6.70 12.74 27.92
CA GLU A 505 7.78 12.37 27.01
C GLU A 505 7.23 11.84 25.68
N ASP A 506 7.76 12.35 24.56
CA ASP A 506 7.40 11.98 23.19
C ASP A 506 5.95 12.22 22.78
N SER A 507 5.16 12.97 23.57
CA SER A 507 3.78 13.35 23.16
C SER A 507 3.72 14.22 21.89
N ASN A 508 4.88 14.76 21.46
CA ASN A 508 5.03 15.49 20.20
C ASN A 508 5.49 14.61 19.03
N LYS A 509 5.40 13.29 19.16
CA LYS A 509 5.76 12.31 18.12
C LYS A 509 4.60 11.37 17.86
N ALA A 510 4.51 10.89 16.62
CA ALA A 510 3.48 9.94 16.23
C ALA A 510 3.93 9.06 15.07
N PHE A 511 3.15 8.01 14.80
CA PHE A 511 3.26 7.15 13.65
C PHE A 511 2.05 7.31 12.73
N LEU A 512 2.29 7.18 11.44
CA LEU A 512 1.30 6.78 10.46
C LEU A 512 1.73 5.39 9.96
N ASP A 513 0.86 4.41 10.13
CA ASP A 513 1.16 3.03 9.75
C ASP A 513 0.59 2.76 8.36
N ARG A 514 1.45 2.66 7.34
CA ARG A 514 1.06 2.29 5.98
C ARG A 514 1.09 0.78 5.81
N HIS A 515 -0.05 0.15 5.90
CA HIS A 515 -0.25 -1.28 5.70
C HIS A 515 -0.42 -1.62 4.24
N VAL A 516 0.17 -2.73 3.80
CA VAL A 516 0.14 -3.19 2.42
C VAL A 516 -0.53 -4.55 2.33
N PHE A 517 -1.54 -4.64 1.48
CA PHE A 517 -2.25 -5.87 1.13
C PHE A 517 -2.02 -6.20 -0.34
N TYR A 518 -1.93 -7.47 -0.65
CA TYR A 518 -1.72 -7.94 -2.01
C TYR A 518 -2.36 -9.30 -2.22
N ASP A 519 -3.22 -9.43 -3.22
CA ASP A 519 -3.89 -10.69 -3.58
C ASP A 519 -4.52 -11.41 -2.38
N GLY A 520 -5.27 -10.66 -1.57
CA GLY A 520 -5.96 -11.17 -0.39
C GLY A 520 -5.07 -11.44 0.83
N ARG A 521 -3.78 -11.11 0.80
CA ARG A 521 -2.82 -11.31 1.90
C ARG A 521 -2.36 -9.97 2.48
N TYR A 522 -2.09 -9.95 3.76
CA TYR A 522 -1.38 -8.86 4.41
C TYR A 522 0.13 -9.07 4.24
N LEU A 523 0.82 -8.12 3.60
CA LEU A 523 2.26 -8.22 3.31
C LEU A 523 3.13 -7.58 4.40
N GLY A 524 2.67 -6.49 5.02
CA GLY A 524 3.47 -5.79 6.01
C GLY A 524 3.04 -4.35 6.24
N VAL A 525 3.82 -3.64 7.04
CA VAL A 525 3.62 -2.25 7.39
C VAL A 525 4.89 -1.44 7.23
N GLU A 526 4.75 -0.22 6.75
CA GLU A 526 5.78 0.81 6.80
C GLU A 526 5.42 1.82 7.89
N LEU A 527 6.31 1.96 8.87
CA LEU A 527 6.17 2.90 9.96
C LEU A 527 6.63 4.28 9.52
N ILE A 528 5.72 5.19 9.27
CA ILE A 528 6.03 6.58 8.93
C ILE A 528 6.03 7.40 10.21
N THR A 529 7.14 8.11 10.46
CA THR A 529 7.33 8.85 11.71
C THR A 529 7.12 10.34 11.49
N VAL A 530 6.36 10.95 12.37
CA VAL A 530 6.09 12.40 12.37
C VAL A 530 6.42 13.03 13.71
N GLN A 531 6.74 14.33 13.66
CA GLN A 531 6.98 15.15 14.85
C GLN A 531 6.26 16.47 14.71
N PHE A 532 5.71 16.94 15.81
CA PHE A 532 5.09 18.24 15.91
C PHE A 532 6.09 19.29 16.43
N PHE A 533 6.17 20.41 15.76
CA PHE A 533 6.93 21.60 16.17
C PHE A 533 6.02 22.75 16.57
N ASN A 534 4.75 22.64 16.27
CA ASN A 534 3.65 23.52 16.69
C ASN A 534 2.47 22.66 17.14
N TRP A 535 1.35 23.29 17.48
CA TRP A 535 0.18 22.64 18.05
C TRP A 535 -0.67 21.81 17.06
N SER A 536 -0.39 21.85 15.76
CA SER A 536 -1.29 21.27 14.78
C SER A 536 -0.63 20.46 13.66
N THR A 537 0.65 20.72 13.35
CA THR A 537 1.24 20.28 12.09
C THR A 537 2.17 19.09 12.29
N PRO A 538 1.69 17.83 12.06
CA PRO A 538 2.55 16.67 11.99
C PRO A 538 3.52 16.82 10.80
N THR A 539 4.81 16.82 11.09
CA THR A 539 5.87 16.98 10.09
C THR A 539 6.66 15.70 9.97
N LEU A 540 6.91 15.22 8.76
CA LEU A 540 7.76 14.05 8.52
C LEU A 540 9.14 14.27 9.16
N MET A 541 9.61 13.28 9.90
CA MET A 541 10.92 13.37 10.57
C MET A 541 12.06 13.35 9.56
N THR A 542 13.19 13.99 9.91
CA THR A 542 14.46 13.75 9.20
C THR A 542 14.91 12.30 9.39
N SER A 543 15.79 11.82 8.52
CA SER A 543 16.31 10.45 8.60
C SER A 543 16.94 10.14 9.96
N GLU A 544 17.63 11.11 10.57
CA GLU A 544 18.26 10.97 11.88
C GLU A 544 17.22 10.87 13.00
N ALA A 545 16.23 11.78 13.03
CA ALA A 545 15.17 11.76 14.05
C ALA A 545 14.30 10.51 13.92
N ARG A 546 14.02 10.07 12.69
CA ARG A 546 13.33 8.82 12.40
C ARG A 546 14.11 7.61 12.95
N ALA A 547 15.42 7.54 12.66
CA ALA A 547 16.26 6.45 13.13
C ALA A 547 16.28 6.36 14.66
N GLU A 548 16.39 7.51 15.36
CA GLU A 548 16.31 7.56 16.82
C GLU A 548 14.97 7.07 17.35
N MET A 549 13.87 7.51 16.72
CA MET A 549 12.52 7.09 17.13
C MET A 549 12.29 5.60 16.90
N LEU A 550 12.67 5.07 15.73
CA LEU A 550 12.56 3.64 15.44
C LEU A 550 13.45 2.80 16.36
N GLN A 551 14.69 3.25 16.65
CA GLN A 551 15.57 2.56 17.58
C GLN A 551 14.95 2.49 18.98
N LYS A 552 14.29 3.56 19.44
CA LYS A 552 13.55 3.56 20.72
C LYS A 552 12.38 2.58 20.67
N LEU A 553 11.54 2.65 19.62
CA LEU A 553 10.44 1.73 19.43
C LEU A 553 10.87 0.26 19.49
N PHE A 554 11.90 -0.10 18.73
CA PHE A 554 12.39 -1.49 18.66
C PHE A 554 12.97 -1.95 19.99
N THR A 555 13.72 -1.07 20.68
CA THR A 555 14.31 -1.37 21.99
C THR A 555 13.23 -1.58 23.06
N GLU A 556 12.22 -0.73 23.11
CA GLU A 556 11.11 -0.87 24.06
C GLU A 556 10.25 -2.11 23.73
N SER A 557 10.00 -2.39 22.43
CA SER A 557 9.24 -3.56 22.00
C SER A 557 9.95 -4.89 22.31
N ASP A 558 11.27 -4.96 22.19
CA ASP A 558 12.06 -6.18 22.48
C ASP A 558 11.97 -6.63 23.94
N ARG A 559 11.62 -5.74 24.86
CA ARG A 559 11.41 -6.07 26.27
C ARG A 559 10.15 -6.90 26.54
N TYR A 560 9.25 -7.00 25.54
CA TYR A 560 7.96 -7.70 25.64
C TYR A 560 7.87 -8.99 24.79
N LYS A 561 8.98 -9.37 24.16
CA LYS A 561 9.11 -10.63 23.40
C LYS A 561 9.25 -11.84 24.30
#